data_a6d3bf20c0b9395b35be8511dab2cab8
#
_entry.id   a6d3bf20c0b9395b35be8511dab2cab8
#
_cell.length_a   1.000
_cell.length_b   1.000
_cell.length_c   1.000
_cell.angle_alpha   90.00
_cell.angle_beta   90.00
_cell.angle_gamma   90.00
#
_symmetry.space_group_name_H-M   'P 1'
#
loop_
_entity.id
_entity.type
_entity.pdbx_description
1 polymer ?
#
loop_
_entity_poly.entity_id
_entity_poly.type
_entity_poly.pdbx_seq_one_letter_code
_entity_poly.pdbx_strand_id
1 'polypeptide(L)'
;TETYRILKELGNDQLRRYIYENIAEPTFDSHRITSRFPEEFRPYYERMLSALAREGDDTREPHRAIANQIGNYLKRNSRALEIEKIGEVTSMNMNGRTSRSSLWKKTASR
;
A
#
# COMPACT_ATOMS: atom_id res chain seq x y z
N THR A 1 -3.40 -13.95 -5.34
CA THR A 1 -2.02 -14.20 -4.96
C THR A 1 -1.86 -14.31 -3.45
N GLU A 2 -0.77 -14.89 -3.02
CA GLU A 2 -0.43 -15.01 -1.60
C GLU A 2 -0.30 -13.62 -0.96
N THR A 3 0.34 -12.70 -1.67
CA THR A 3 0.50 -11.33 -1.19
C THR A 3 -0.85 -10.66 -0.94
N TYR A 4 -1.79 -10.83 -1.87
CA TYR A 4 -3.13 -10.27 -1.71
C TYR A 4 -3.83 -10.88 -0.49
N ARG A 5 -3.68 -12.18 -0.28
CA ARG A 5 -4.26 -12.87 0.87
C ARG A 5 -3.73 -12.31 2.19
N ILE A 6 -2.42 -12.04 2.24
CA ILE A 6 -1.80 -11.47 3.44
C ILE A 6 -2.36 -10.08 3.72
N LEU A 7 -2.56 -9.27 2.68
CA LEU A 7 -3.18 -7.95 2.84
C LEU A 7 -4.63 -8.08 3.33
N LYS A 8 -5.35 -9.09 2.86
CA LYS A 8 -6.70 -9.35 3.34
C LYS A 8 -6.71 -9.77 4.81
N GLU A 9 -5.71 -10.51 5.25
CA GLU A 9 -5.58 -10.88 6.68
C GLU A 9 -5.29 -9.66 7.55
N LEU A 10 -4.46 -8.74 7.08
CA LEU A 10 -4.24 -7.45 7.77
C LEU A 10 -5.58 -6.77 7.97
N GLY A 11 -6.37 -6.73 6.91
CA GLY A 11 -7.75 -6.28 6.96
C GLY A 11 -7.93 -4.81 6.64
N ASN A 12 -9.08 -4.54 6.03
CA ASN A 12 -9.42 -3.18 5.63
C ASN A 12 -9.63 -2.25 6.82
N ASP A 13 -10.10 -2.79 7.96
CA ASP A 13 -10.31 -1.95 9.15
C ASP A 13 -9.01 -1.40 9.69
N GLN A 14 -7.97 -2.23 9.79
CA GLN A 14 -6.66 -1.78 10.26
C GLN A 14 -6.03 -0.80 9.29
N LEU A 15 -6.11 -1.09 7.99
CA LEU A 15 -5.52 -0.24 6.98
C LEU A 15 -6.24 1.11 6.91
N ARG A 16 -7.58 1.10 6.97
CA ARG A 16 -8.38 2.35 7.01
C ARG A 16 -8.02 3.18 8.24
N ARG A 17 -7.93 2.53 9.39
CA ARG A 17 -7.57 3.21 10.64
C ARG A 17 -6.19 3.84 10.53
N TYR A 18 -5.22 3.12 9.97
CA TYR A 18 -3.89 3.66 9.75
C TYR A 18 -3.95 4.93 8.88
N ILE A 19 -4.68 4.88 7.78
CA ILE A 19 -4.81 6.02 6.87
C ILE A 19 -5.39 7.23 7.60
N TYR A 20 -6.44 7.03 8.37
CA TYR A 20 -7.15 8.15 9.00
C TYR A 20 -6.46 8.67 10.24
N GLU A 21 -5.71 7.84 10.95
CA GLU A 21 -5.04 8.25 12.18
C GLU A 21 -3.61 8.77 11.94
N ASN A 22 -2.93 8.29 10.90
CA ASN A 22 -1.51 8.58 10.70
C ASN A 22 -1.21 9.50 9.53
N ILE A 23 -2.15 9.70 8.63
CA ILE A 23 -2.02 10.66 7.54
C ILE A 23 -2.95 11.83 7.83
N ALA A 24 -2.35 12.98 8.18
CA ALA A 24 -3.13 14.14 8.60
C ALA A 24 -3.85 14.82 7.43
N GLU A 25 -3.24 14.78 6.24
CA GLU A 25 -3.76 15.50 5.08
C GLU A 25 -5.01 14.83 4.51
N PRO A 26 -5.95 15.61 3.94
CA PRO A 26 -7.13 15.04 3.31
C PRO A 26 -6.81 14.30 2.00
N THR A 27 -5.68 14.59 1.38
CA THR A 27 -5.21 13.90 0.18
C THR A 27 -3.80 13.36 0.42
N PHE A 28 -3.49 12.26 -0.23
CA PHE A 28 -2.17 11.61 -0.12
C PHE A 28 -1.99 10.71 -1.34
N ASP A 29 -0.76 10.29 -1.59
CA ASP A 29 -0.51 9.36 -2.68
C ASP A 29 -0.10 7.99 -2.13
N SER A 30 -0.12 6.97 -3.01
CA SER A 30 0.14 5.59 -2.61
C SER A 30 1.52 5.42 -1.97
N HIS A 31 2.51 6.18 -2.40
CA HIS A 31 3.86 6.08 -1.84
C HIS A 31 3.91 6.46 -0.36
N ARG A 32 2.99 7.28 0.10
CA ARG A 32 2.87 7.62 1.52
C ARG A 32 2.58 6.38 2.36
N ILE A 33 1.84 5.44 1.80
CA ILE A 33 1.52 4.18 2.46
C ILE A 33 2.64 3.16 2.24
N THR A 34 3.06 2.96 0.99
CA THR A 34 4.03 1.90 0.67
C THR A 34 5.39 2.14 1.31
N SER A 35 5.82 3.40 1.43
CA SER A 35 7.11 3.73 2.03
C SER A 35 7.16 3.44 3.52
N ARG A 36 6.03 3.52 4.21
CA ARG A 36 5.94 3.26 5.65
C ARG A 36 5.49 1.86 6.00
N PHE A 37 5.00 1.12 5.00
CA PHE A 37 4.43 -0.20 5.22
C PHE A 37 5.39 -1.18 5.92
N PRO A 38 6.68 -1.24 5.54
CA PRO A 38 7.60 -2.16 6.20
C PRO A 38 7.76 -1.92 7.71
N GLU A 39 7.69 -0.67 8.15
CA GLU A 39 7.80 -0.34 9.57
C GLU A 39 6.47 -0.55 10.29
N GLU A 40 5.39 -0.05 9.70
CA GLU A 40 4.09 -0.04 10.35
C GLU A 40 3.44 -1.43 10.43
N PHE A 41 3.67 -2.25 9.43
CA PHE A 41 3.07 -3.57 9.33
C PHE A 41 4.14 -4.64 9.10
N ARG A 42 5.22 -4.58 9.88
CA ARG A 42 6.40 -5.44 9.70
C ARG A 42 6.09 -6.93 9.59
N PRO A 43 5.27 -7.53 10.47
CA PRO A 43 5.00 -8.97 10.36
C PRO A 43 4.36 -9.35 9.03
N TYR A 44 3.45 -8.51 8.55
CA TYR A 44 2.79 -8.76 7.27
C TYR A 44 3.74 -8.56 6.12
N TYR A 45 4.58 -7.52 6.20
CA TYR A 45 5.55 -7.23 5.15
C TYR A 45 6.55 -8.37 4.99
N GLU A 46 7.07 -8.88 6.10
CA GLU A 46 8.01 -10.00 6.07
C GLU A 46 7.37 -11.27 5.51
N ARG A 47 6.10 -11.50 5.81
CA ARG A 47 5.36 -12.62 5.24
C ARG A 47 5.20 -12.47 3.73
N MET A 48 5.00 -11.26 3.24
CA MET A 48 4.90 -11.01 1.81
C MET A 48 6.23 -11.25 1.10
N LEU A 49 7.34 -10.84 1.71
CA LEU A 49 8.67 -11.12 1.17
C LEU A 49 8.91 -12.63 1.09
N SER A 50 8.55 -13.36 2.14
CA SER A 50 8.69 -14.81 2.18
C SER A 50 7.82 -15.49 1.13
N ALA A 51 6.62 -14.98 0.91
CA ALA A 51 5.70 -15.53 -0.09
C ALA A 51 6.27 -15.38 -1.51
N LEU A 52 6.85 -14.24 -1.83
CA LEU A 52 7.48 -14.03 -3.13
C LEU A 52 8.64 -15.00 -3.35
N ALA A 53 9.45 -15.21 -2.31
CA ALA A 53 10.57 -16.15 -2.39
C ALA A 53 10.08 -17.58 -2.63
N ARG A 54 8.99 -18.00 -1.96
CA ARG A 54 8.43 -19.35 -2.10
C ARG A 54 7.83 -19.60 -3.49
N GLU A 55 7.26 -18.56 -4.08
CA GLU A 55 6.64 -18.67 -5.39
C GLU A 55 7.67 -18.78 -6.52
N GLY A 56 8.95 -18.76 -6.17
CA GLY A 56 10.01 -18.81 -7.15
C GLY A 56 10.05 -17.59 -8.04
N ASP A 57 9.47 -16.53 -7.55
CA ASP A 57 9.45 -15.26 -8.27
C ASP A 57 10.84 -14.66 -8.20
N ASP A 58 11.61 -14.82 -9.28
CA ASP A 58 12.97 -14.33 -9.40
C ASP A 58 12.97 -12.83 -9.63
N THR A 59 12.24 -12.12 -8.79
CA THR A 59 12.21 -10.68 -8.93
C THR A 59 13.41 -10.08 -8.22
N ARG A 60 14.16 -9.25 -8.96
CA ARG A 60 15.34 -8.57 -8.45
C ARG A 60 14.95 -7.43 -7.51
N GLU A 61 13.68 -7.05 -7.50
CA GLU A 61 13.18 -5.96 -6.67
C GLU A 61 11.90 -6.40 -5.96
N PRO A 62 12.01 -7.26 -4.92
CA PRO A 62 10.82 -7.74 -4.22
C PRO A 62 10.03 -6.61 -3.56
N HIS A 63 10.70 -5.57 -3.09
CA HIS A 63 10.02 -4.43 -2.46
C HIS A 63 9.14 -3.70 -3.48
N ARG A 64 9.61 -3.58 -4.71
CA ARG A 64 8.82 -2.96 -5.78
C ARG A 64 7.59 -3.80 -6.13
N ALA A 65 7.77 -5.12 -6.18
CA ALA A 65 6.66 -6.03 -6.44
C ALA A 65 5.59 -5.90 -5.35
N ILE A 66 6.00 -5.84 -4.09
CA ILE A 66 5.07 -5.67 -2.99
C ILE A 66 4.38 -4.30 -3.05
N ALA A 67 5.12 -3.25 -3.34
CA ALA A 67 4.54 -1.90 -3.47
C ALA A 67 3.46 -1.87 -4.56
N ASN A 68 3.69 -2.55 -5.69
CA ASN A 68 2.69 -2.66 -6.74
C ASN A 68 1.45 -3.43 -6.27
N GLN A 69 1.65 -4.48 -5.49
CA GLN A 69 0.53 -5.26 -4.94
C GLN A 69 -0.28 -4.44 -3.94
N ILE A 70 0.40 -3.67 -3.11
CA ILE A 70 -0.28 -2.76 -2.18
C ILE A 70 -1.10 -1.72 -2.96
N GLY A 71 -0.51 -1.13 -3.99
CA GLY A 71 -1.21 -0.16 -4.84
C GLY A 71 -2.47 -0.75 -5.47
N ASN A 72 -2.38 -1.98 -5.98
CA ASN A 72 -3.53 -2.67 -6.54
C ASN A 72 -4.59 -2.97 -5.48
N TYR A 73 -4.16 -3.33 -4.27
CA TYR A 73 -5.07 -3.58 -3.17
C TYR A 73 -5.85 -2.31 -2.80
N LEU A 74 -5.18 -1.17 -2.75
CA LEU A 74 -5.83 0.11 -2.48
C LEU A 74 -6.91 0.40 -3.51
N LYS A 75 -6.63 0.14 -4.79
CA LYS A 75 -7.61 0.37 -5.86
C LYS A 75 -8.82 -0.54 -5.74
N ARG A 76 -8.60 -1.81 -5.46
CA ARG A 76 -9.69 -2.80 -5.36
C ARG A 76 -10.53 -2.62 -4.10
N ASN A 77 -9.95 -2.10 -3.04
CA ASN A 77 -10.61 -1.97 -1.75
C ASN A 77 -10.86 -0.51 -1.35
N SER A 78 -10.79 0.40 -2.29
CA SER A 78 -10.85 1.84 -2.01
C SER A 78 -12.14 2.22 -1.28
N ARG A 79 -13.28 1.64 -1.65
CA ARG A 79 -14.54 1.95 -1.00
C ARG A 79 -14.52 1.53 0.47
N ALA A 80 -14.04 0.32 0.76
CA ALA A 80 -13.95 -0.17 2.13
C ALA A 80 -12.95 0.64 2.95
N LEU A 81 -11.92 1.17 2.30
CA LEU A 81 -10.91 2.00 2.95
C LEU A 81 -11.34 3.47 3.06
N GLU A 82 -12.49 3.81 2.50
CA GLU A 82 -13.04 5.17 2.50
C GLU A 82 -12.07 6.16 1.87
N ILE A 83 -11.53 5.77 0.72
CA ILE A 83 -10.68 6.63 -0.10
C ILE A 83 -11.15 6.57 -1.56
N GLU A 84 -10.80 7.60 -2.32
CA GLU A 84 -11.16 7.68 -3.74
C GLU A 84 -9.95 8.16 -4.53
N LYS A 85 -9.68 7.48 -5.63
CA LYS A 85 -8.59 7.91 -6.52
C LYS A 85 -9.05 9.16 -7.30
N ILE A 86 -8.27 10.24 -7.19
CA ILE A 86 -8.59 11.51 -7.84
C ILE A 86 -7.55 11.91 -8.89
N GLY A 87 -6.52 11.12 -9.11
CA GLY A 87 -5.52 11.42 -10.12
C GLY A 87 -4.25 10.63 -9.90
N GLU A 88 -3.18 11.13 -10.47
CA GLU A 88 -1.85 10.56 -10.31
C GLU A 88 -0.83 11.68 -10.12
N VAL A 89 0.21 11.37 -9.37
CA VAL A 89 1.31 12.31 -9.13
C VAL A 89 2.63 11.56 -9.30
N THR A 90 3.72 12.31 -9.43
CA THR A 90 5.06 11.74 -9.38
C THR A 90 5.64 12.07 -8.02
N SER A 91 6.07 11.07 -7.31
CA SER A 91 6.65 11.25 -5.97
C SER A 91 7.74 10.23 -5.72
N MET A 92 8.50 10.44 -4.65
CA MET A 92 9.57 9.54 -4.28
C MET A 92 9.01 8.24 -3.73
N ASN A 93 9.49 7.12 -4.24
CA ASN A 93 9.12 5.79 -3.76
C ASN A 93 10.07 5.34 -2.64
N MET A 94 9.83 4.14 -2.09
CA MET A 94 10.62 3.62 -0.98
C MET A 94 12.08 3.34 -1.34
N ASN A 95 12.41 3.29 -2.62
CA ASN A 95 13.78 3.06 -3.10
C ASN A 95 14.53 4.37 -3.35
N GLY A 96 13.95 5.50 -3.02
CA GLY A 96 14.57 6.81 -3.20
C GLY A 96 14.52 7.35 -4.61
N ARG A 97 13.72 6.74 -5.48
CA ARG A 97 13.53 7.19 -6.86
C ARG A 97 12.14 7.74 -7.04
N THR A 98 11.96 8.64 -8.00
CA THR A 98 10.63 9.15 -8.32
C THR A 98 9.93 8.21 -9.28
N SER A 99 8.65 8.01 -9.06
CA SER A 99 7.78 7.23 -9.94
C SER A 99 6.34 7.69 -9.79
N ARG A 100 5.48 7.21 -10.68
CA ARG A 100 4.07 7.57 -10.65
C ARG A 100 3.40 6.89 -9.47
N SER A 101 2.45 7.60 -8.87
CA SER A 101 1.71 7.14 -7.71
C SER A 101 0.27 7.62 -7.82
N SER A 102 -0.67 6.77 -7.41
CA SER A 102 -2.07 7.17 -7.38
C SER A 102 -2.30 8.22 -6.31
N LEU A 103 -3.06 9.25 -6.65
CA LEU A 103 -3.45 10.29 -5.71
C LEU A 103 -4.83 9.96 -5.16
N TRP A 104 -4.95 9.98 -3.83
CA TRP A 104 -6.13 9.56 -3.11
C TRP A 104 -6.72 10.71 -2.30
N LYS A 105 -8.03 10.69 -2.16
CA LYS A 105 -8.77 11.61 -1.29
C LYS A 105 -9.53 10.78 -0.25
N LYS A 106 -9.51 11.22 1.00
CA LYS A 106 -10.33 10.63 2.05
C LYS A 106 -11.79 11.01 1.80
N THR A 107 -12.68 10.03 1.87
CA THR A 107 -14.11 10.25 1.58
C THR A 107 -14.98 10.32 2.81
N ALA A 108 -14.50 9.87 3.98
CA ALA A 108 -15.27 9.94 5.20
C ALA A 108 -15.22 11.34 5.79
N SER A 109 -16.36 11.82 6.24
CA SER A 109 -16.45 13.08 6.99
C SER A 109 -15.94 12.88 8.41
N ARG A 110 -15.01 13.75 8.83
CA ARG A 110 -14.48 13.72 10.18
C ARG A 110 -14.33 15.11 10.74
#